data_8de66dd58c6e537c52bdd9960bb0058d
#
_entry.id   8de66dd58c6e537c52bdd9960bb0058d
#
_cell.length_a   1.000
_cell.length_b   1.000
_cell.length_c   1.000
_cell.angle_alpha   90.00
_cell.angle_beta   90.00
_cell.angle_gamma   90.00
#
_symmetry.space_group_name_H-M   'P 1'
#
loop_
_entity.id
_entity.type
_entity.pdbx_description
1 polymer ?
#
loop_
_entity_poly.entity_id
_entity_poly.type
_entity_poly.pdbx_seq_one_letter_code
_entity_poly.pdbx_strand_id
1 'polypeptide(L)'
;GYEKKVRELIEQEVRPYADELIVDPLGSLIAVKKGKGGPHSKKIMFAAHMDEIGFMVKKIEDDGRLLVCNVGWNWTASAYNTRVVFRNGIYGVVSSMKNIEEAHNDPNSLFIDIGAKSKEDALKYIHVGSVCGYCGEYLPLANDLVCSKTFDDRVGCFQLIEALRENDGTYPNDIYYVFTVQEEVGCRGSKTTAAFIKPDIGIAVDVTPAHDYPCDLTGSNAIGEGIGIKVADPSVLCDEDVVAAMEQCCRHKDIPFQYEVIDKGGCDASSM
;
A
#
# COMPACT_ATOMS: atom_id res chain seq x y z
N GLY A 1 1.93 10.89 -3.04
CA GLY A 1 2.60 11.98 -3.73
C GLY A 1 4.11 12.02 -3.59
N TYR A 2 4.74 11.07 -2.87
CA TYR A 2 6.20 11.06 -2.64
C TYR A 2 6.86 9.75 -3.09
N GLU A 3 6.17 8.94 -3.87
CA GLU A 3 6.52 7.57 -4.28
C GLU A 3 7.60 7.52 -5.37
N LYS A 4 8.06 8.67 -5.86
CA LYS A 4 8.98 8.77 -7.00
C LYS A 4 10.19 7.82 -6.93
N LYS A 5 10.85 7.73 -5.75
CA LYS A 5 12.03 6.85 -5.58
C LYS A 5 11.67 5.37 -5.73
N VAL A 6 10.53 4.96 -5.16
CA VAL A 6 10.04 3.58 -5.27
C VAL A 6 9.61 3.28 -6.69
N ARG A 7 8.90 4.21 -7.32
CA ARG A 7 8.53 4.08 -8.74
C ARG A 7 9.75 3.90 -9.63
N GLU A 8 10.80 4.71 -9.44
CA GLU A 8 12.05 4.60 -10.22
C GLU A 8 12.73 3.24 -10.02
N LEU A 9 12.67 2.67 -8.80
CA LEU A 9 13.17 1.32 -8.53
C LEU A 9 12.32 0.27 -9.27
N ILE A 10 11.01 0.32 -9.11
CA ILE A 10 10.09 -0.61 -9.78
C ILE A 10 10.22 -0.50 -11.31
N GLU A 11 10.35 0.71 -11.84
CA GLU A 11 10.54 0.93 -13.27
C GLU A 11 11.78 0.23 -13.80
N GLN A 12 12.89 0.24 -13.04
CA GLN A 12 14.11 -0.48 -13.41
C GLN A 12 13.89 -2.00 -13.48
N GLU A 13 13.13 -2.54 -12.50
CA GLU A 13 12.84 -3.97 -12.41
C GLU A 13 11.92 -4.47 -13.52
N VAL A 14 10.91 -3.68 -13.90
CA VAL A 14 9.89 -4.10 -14.88
C VAL A 14 10.25 -3.78 -16.33
N ARG A 15 11.12 -2.82 -16.56
CA ARG A 15 11.51 -2.34 -17.90
C ARG A 15 11.94 -3.44 -18.88
N PRO A 16 12.73 -4.46 -18.48
CA PRO A 16 13.15 -5.52 -19.40
C PRO A 16 12.02 -6.43 -19.89
N TYR A 17 10.89 -6.44 -19.20
CA TYR A 17 9.80 -7.40 -19.41
C TYR A 17 8.55 -6.78 -20.01
N ALA A 18 8.37 -5.47 -19.83
CA ALA A 18 7.21 -4.74 -20.33
C ALA A 18 7.39 -4.32 -21.80
N ASP A 19 6.31 -4.40 -22.57
CA ASP A 19 6.29 -3.88 -23.95
C ASP A 19 6.13 -2.36 -23.97
N GLU A 20 5.48 -1.79 -22.95
CA GLU A 20 5.27 -0.35 -22.79
C GLU A 20 5.30 0.04 -21.32
N LEU A 21 5.87 1.21 -21.01
CA LEU A 21 5.88 1.81 -19.68
C LEU A 21 5.26 3.21 -19.75
N ILE A 22 4.28 3.46 -18.91
CA ILE A 22 3.57 4.73 -18.83
C ILE A 22 3.61 5.21 -17.38
N VAL A 23 3.87 6.49 -17.17
CA VAL A 23 3.66 7.14 -15.88
C VAL A 23 2.47 8.09 -16.03
N ASP A 24 1.41 7.86 -15.24
CA ASP A 24 0.24 8.71 -15.29
C ASP A 24 0.50 10.10 -14.66
N PRO A 25 -0.35 11.10 -14.87
CA PRO A 25 -0.15 12.44 -14.31
C PRO A 25 -0.10 12.48 -12.78
N LEU A 26 -0.71 11.53 -12.07
CA LEU A 26 -0.68 11.47 -10.61
C LEU A 26 0.61 10.81 -10.09
N GLY A 27 1.26 9.99 -10.92
CA GLY A 27 2.54 9.36 -10.63
C GLY A 27 2.51 7.84 -10.53
N SER A 28 1.39 7.19 -10.83
CA SER A 28 1.34 5.72 -10.93
C SER A 28 2.14 5.23 -12.12
N LEU A 29 2.79 4.07 -11.99
CA LEU A 29 3.51 3.40 -13.07
C LEU A 29 2.64 2.28 -13.64
N ILE A 30 2.51 2.26 -14.95
CA ILE A 30 1.77 1.23 -15.70
C ILE A 30 2.77 0.49 -16.58
N ALA A 31 2.97 -0.79 -16.33
CA ALA A 31 3.75 -1.68 -17.19
C ALA A 31 2.77 -2.55 -18.00
N VAL A 32 2.88 -2.50 -19.31
CA VAL A 32 1.95 -3.20 -20.21
C VAL A 32 2.65 -4.38 -20.84
N LYS A 33 1.99 -5.53 -20.82
CA LYS A 33 2.33 -6.71 -21.61
C LYS A 33 1.21 -7.00 -22.59
N LYS A 34 1.50 -6.91 -23.88
CA LYS A 34 0.54 -7.12 -24.96
C LYS A 34 0.21 -8.60 -25.14
N GLY A 35 -1.05 -8.89 -25.28
CA GLY A 35 -1.54 -10.22 -25.58
C GLY A 35 -1.52 -10.57 -27.06
N LYS A 36 -1.74 -11.85 -27.38
CA LYS A 36 -1.80 -12.37 -28.74
C LYS A 36 -3.22 -12.50 -29.32
N GLY A 37 -4.25 -12.08 -28.57
CA GLY A 37 -5.66 -12.16 -29.00
C GLY A 37 -6.06 -11.16 -30.09
N GLY A 38 -5.18 -10.22 -30.43
CA GLY A 38 -5.45 -9.20 -31.44
C GLY A 38 -6.69 -8.35 -31.10
N PRO A 39 -7.62 -8.16 -32.05
CA PRO A 39 -8.80 -7.31 -31.83
C PRO A 39 -9.78 -7.82 -30.73
N HIS A 40 -9.60 -9.05 -30.28
CA HIS A 40 -10.43 -9.68 -29.25
C HIS A 40 -9.75 -9.72 -27.87
N SER A 41 -8.54 -9.16 -27.75
CA SER A 41 -7.85 -9.06 -26.47
C SER A 41 -8.65 -8.21 -25.50
N LYS A 42 -8.89 -8.76 -24.31
CA LYS A 42 -9.39 -7.97 -23.18
C LYS A 42 -8.25 -7.28 -22.48
N LYS A 43 -8.57 -6.22 -21.77
CA LYS A 43 -7.64 -5.51 -20.88
C LYS A 43 -7.84 -6.01 -19.47
N ILE A 44 -6.82 -6.62 -18.91
CA ILE A 44 -6.81 -7.05 -17.51
C ILE A 44 -5.85 -6.16 -16.75
N MET A 45 -6.33 -5.50 -15.72
CA MET A 45 -5.56 -4.63 -14.86
C MET A 45 -5.31 -5.29 -13.51
N PHE A 46 -4.05 -5.46 -13.15
CA PHE A 46 -3.63 -5.79 -11.79
C PHE A 46 -3.06 -4.54 -11.15
N ALA A 47 -3.50 -4.21 -9.94
CA ALA A 47 -3.03 -3.03 -9.22
C ALA A 47 -2.48 -3.38 -7.84
N ALA A 48 -1.36 -2.75 -7.46
CA ALA A 48 -0.76 -2.78 -6.13
C ALA A 48 -0.18 -1.41 -5.82
N HIS A 49 -0.24 -0.96 -4.56
CA HIS A 49 0.14 0.41 -4.26
C HIS A 49 1.57 0.57 -3.75
N MET A 50 2.19 1.70 -4.12
CA MET A 50 3.55 2.05 -3.77
C MET A 50 3.66 2.90 -2.51
N ASP A 51 2.59 3.60 -2.14
CA ASP A 51 2.60 4.50 -0.99
C ASP A 51 2.58 3.74 0.34
N GLU A 52 2.80 4.45 1.38
CA GLU A 52 2.82 3.96 2.75
C GLU A 52 2.20 5.01 3.68
N ILE A 53 1.67 4.58 4.80
CA ILE A 53 1.19 5.45 5.86
C ILE A 53 2.34 6.25 6.51
N GLY A 54 2.01 7.38 7.10
CA GLY A 54 2.98 8.21 7.79
C GLY A 54 2.36 9.51 8.32
N PHE A 55 3.17 10.56 8.39
CA PHE A 55 2.74 11.84 8.92
C PHE A 55 3.19 13.01 8.05
N MET A 56 2.43 14.10 8.13
CA MET A 56 2.78 15.39 7.55
C MET A 56 2.74 16.47 8.63
N VAL A 57 3.78 17.30 8.66
CA VAL A 57 3.85 18.43 9.59
C VAL A 57 2.83 19.48 9.22
N LYS A 58 1.89 19.77 10.12
CA LYS A 58 0.87 20.82 9.95
C LYS A 58 1.19 22.14 10.68
N LYS A 59 2.02 22.07 11.73
CA LYS A 59 2.43 23.24 12.52
C LYS A 59 3.73 22.94 13.26
N ILE A 60 4.55 23.95 13.50
CA ILE A 60 5.73 23.89 14.37
C ILE A 60 5.46 24.81 15.55
N GLU A 61 5.52 24.27 16.75
CA GLU A 61 5.30 25.01 18.01
C GLU A 61 6.55 25.79 18.41
N ASP A 62 6.37 26.77 19.30
CA ASP A 62 7.46 27.66 19.71
C ASP A 62 8.59 26.93 20.46
N ASP A 63 8.27 25.78 21.07
CA ASP A 63 9.24 24.89 21.72
C ASP A 63 9.91 23.88 20.80
N GLY A 64 9.63 23.92 19.50
CA GLY A 64 10.23 23.06 18.47
C GLY A 64 9.47 21.77 18.18
N ARG A 65 8.42 21.45 18.91
CA ARG A 65 7.57 20.26 18.63
C ARG A 65 6.85 20.41 17.28
N LEU A 66 6.77 19.31 16.53
CA LEU A 66 6.15 19.28 15.22
C LEU A 66 4.74 18.65 15.34
N LEU A 67 3.69 19.46 15.28
CA LEU A 67 2.33 18.95 15.20
C LEU A 67 2.08 18.36 13.81
N VAL A 68 1.50 17.18 13.77
CA VAL A 68 1.30 16.42 12.53
C VAL A 68 -0.16 16.10 12.26
N CYS A 69 -0.44 15.74 11.03
CA CYS A 69 -1.64 15.01 10.64
C CYS A 69 -1.22 13.68 10.01
N ASN A 70 -2.13 12.72 10.07
CA ASN A 70 -1.93 11.43 9.42
C ASN A 70 -1.89 11.56 7.90
N VAL A 71 -1.04 10.76 7.28
CA VAL A 71 -1.11 10.38 5.86
C VAL A 71 -1.48 8.90 5.88
N GLY A 72 -2.64 8.58 5.33
CA GLY A 72 -3.23 7.26 5.51
C GLY A 72 -3.79 7.04 6.93
N TRP A 73 -4.12 5.80 7.24
CA TRP A 73 -4.74 5.45 8.51
C TRP A 73 -3.68 5.01 9.54
N ASN A 74 -3.49 5.81 10.56
CA ASN A 74 -2.54 5.54 11.65
C ASN A 74 -3.29 5.40 12.98
N TRP A 75 -3.05 4.31 13.67
CA TRP A 75 -3.49 4.14 15.06
C TRP A 75 -2.61 4.97 16.00
N THR A 76 -3.22 5.88 16.74
CA THR A 76 -2.49 6.76 17.67
C THR A 76 -1.66 5.97 18.68
N ALA A 77 -2.24 4.89 19.24
CA ALA A 77 -1.58 4.05 20.22
C ALA A 77 -0.36 3.29 19.63
N SER A 78 -0.48 2.80 18.40
CA SER A 78 0.64 2.11 17.72
C SER A 78 1.74 3.07 17.28
N ALA A 79 1.38 4.31 16.97
CA ALA A 79 2.33 5.34 16.55
C ALA A 79 3.16 5.89 17.72
N TYR A 80 2.60 5.89 18.92
CA TYR A 80 3.25 6.45 20.11
C TYR A 80 4.59 5.76 20.42
N ASN A 81 5.61 6.55 20.70
CA ASN A 81 6.99 6.13 20.96
C ASN A 81 7.70 5.44 19.77
N THR A 82 7.14 5.49 18.57
CA THR A 82 7.82 4.97 17.38
C THR A 82 8.80 6.00 16.82
N ARG A 83 9.79 5.48 16.11
CA ARG A 83 10.73 6.30 15.36
C ARG A 83 10.21 6.56 13.96
N VAL A 84 10.41 7.78 13.49
CA VAL A 84 10.09 8.20 12.12
C VAL A 84 11.30 8.82 11.45
N VAL A 85 11.32 8.82 10.14
CA VAL A 85 12.35 9.47 9.33
C VAL A 85 11.69 10.38 8.30
N PHE A 86 12.12 11.63 8.29
CA PHE A 86 11.74 12.61 7.27
C PHE A 86 12.47 12.34 5.95
N ARG A 87 11.89 12.81 4.86
CA ARG A 87 12.46 12.61 3.51
C ARG A 87 13.89 13.13 3.36
N ASN A 88 14.28 14.12 4.13
CA ASN A 88 15.63 14.69 4.16
C ASN A 88 16.62 13.93 5.07
N GLY A 89 16.18 12.82 5.68
CA GLY A 89 17.01 11.98 6.55
C GLY A 89 17.02 12.37 8.04
N ILE A 90 16.28 13.41 8.43
CA ILE A 90 16.12 13.77 9.85
C ILE A 90 15.20 12.74 10.52
N TYR A 91 15.65 12.23 11.66
CA TYR A 91 14.88 11.33 12.50
C TYR A 91 14.08 12.07 13.55
N GLY A 92 12.96 11.49 13.95
CA GLY A 92 12.15 11.98 15.06
C GLY A 92 11.49 10.83 15.82
N VAL A 93 10.91 11.15 16.94
CA VAL A 93 10.12 10.22 17.77
C VAL A 93 8.71 10.76 17.88
N VAL A 94 7.74 9.90 17.62
CA VAL A 94 6.33 10.24 17.80
C VAL A 94 5.99 10.24 19.28
N SER A 95 5.36 11.29 19.76
CA SER A 95 4.90 11.42 21.13
C SER A 95 3.48 12.00 21.17
N SER A 96 2.90 12.15 22.34
CA SER A 96 1.54 12.67 22.51
C SER A 96 1.51 13.83 23.50
N MET A 97 0.67 14.83 23.21
CA MET A 97 0.36 15.94 24.10
C MET A 97 -0.60 15.55 25.22
N LYS A 98 -1.22 14.39 25.12
CA LYS A 98 -2.13 13.79 26.11
C LYS A 98 -1.53 12.50 26.64
N ASN A 99 -2.00 12.05 27.82
CA ASN A 99 -1.76 10.66 28.20
C ASN A 99 -2.27 9.74 27.08
N ILE A 100 -1.51 8.71 26.75
CA ILE A 100 -1.85 7.83 25.61
C ILE A 100 -3.19 7.11 25.80
N GLU A 101 -3.57 6.81 27.03
CA GLU A 101 -4.87 6.25 27.38
C GLU A 101 -6.01 7.25 27.09
N GLU A 102 -5.77 8.55 27.34
CA GLU A 102 -6.71 9.64 27.06
C GLU A 102 -6.70 10.07 25.59
N ALA A 103 -5.58 9.88 24.90
CA ALA A 103 -5.43 10.20 23.49
C ALA A 103 -6.34 9.31 22.64
N HIS A 104 -6.59 8.09 23.08
CA HIS A 104 -7.40 7.09 22.39
C HIS A 104 -7.02 7.07 20.90
N ASN A 105 -7.83 7.19 19.97
CA ASN A 105 -7.47 7.28 18.56
C ASN A 105 -7.50 8.73 18.01
N ASP A 106 -7.21 9.73 18.85
CA ASP A 106 -7.14 11.12 18.40
C ASP A 106 -5.77 11.44 17.76
N PRO A 107 -5.63 11.42 16.43
CA PRO A 107 -4.37 11.70 15.76
C PRO A 107 -3.90 13.15 15.98
N ASN A 108 -4.78 14.06 16.39
CA ASN A 108 -4.43 15.44 16.69
C ASN A 108 -3.67 15.58 18.02
N SER A 109 -3.65 14.54 18.84
CA SER A 109 -2.84 14.51 20.06
C SER A 109 -1.35 14.25 19.78
N LEU A 110 -1.00 13.76 18.59
CA LEU A 110 0.36 13.39 18.25
C LEU A 110 1.22 14.60 17.84
N PHE A 111 2.47 14.54 18.22
CA PHE A 111 3.53 15.40 17.71
C PHE A 111 4.80 14.58 17.47
N ILE A 112 5.73 15.14 16.68
CA ILE A 112 7.05 14.54 16.48
C ILE A 112 8.09 15.45 17.14
N ASP A 113 8.95 14.83 17.93
CA ASP A 113 10.13 15.45 18.53
C ASP A 113 11.36 15.07 17.69
N ILE A 114 12.07 16.07 17.17
CA ILE A 114 13.34 15.94 16.43
C ILE A 114 14.54 16.43 17.25
N GLY A 115 14.34 16.74 18.54
CA GLY A 115 15.36 17.30 19.43
C GLY A 115 15.59 18.80 19.26
N ALA A 116 14.72 19.50 18.54
CA ALA A 116 14.81 20.95 18.38
C ALA A 116 14.42 21.68 19.67
N LYS A 117 15.09 22.79 19.97
CA LYS A 117 14.92 23.57 21.23
C LYS A 117 13.97 24.76 21.05
N SER A 118 13.68 25.13 19.85
CA SER A 118 12.74 26.20 19.50
C SER A 118 12.20 26.02 18.08
N LYS A 119 11.19 26.80 17.73
CA LYS A 119 10.65 26.86 16.38
C LYS A 119 11.70 27.23 15.34
N GLU A 120 12.55 28.23 15.64
CA GLU A 120 13.63 28.66 14.74
C GLU A 120 14.67 27.56 14.56
N ASP A 121 14.91 26.77 15.59
CA ASP A 121 15.81 25.63 15.53
C ASP A 121 15.22 24.51 14.67
N ALA A 122 13.95 24.14 14.86
CA ALA A 122 13.23 23.16 14.06
C ALA A 122 13.18 23.56 12.57
N LEU A 123 12.95 24.83 12.27
CA LEU A 123 12.87 25.37 10.91
C LEU A 123 14.17 25.24 10.10
N LYS A 124 15.31 25.01 10.75
CA LYS A 124 16.57 24.70 10.04
C LYS A 124 16.53 23.34 9.32
N TYR A 125 15.66 22.46 9.76
CA TYR A 125 15.59 21.07 9.31
C TYR A 125 14.25 20.72 8.65
N ILE A 126 13.16 21.20 9.21
CA ILE A 126 11.79 20.78 8.88
C ILE A 126 10.93 22.02 8.66
N HIS A 127 9.99 21.93 7.73
CA HIS A 127 8.99 22.96 7.45
C HIS A 127 7.56 22.35 7.45
N VAL A 128 6.56 23.21 7.51
CA VAL A 128 5.17 22.79 7.33
C VAL A 128 5.00 22.13 5.95
N GLY A 129 4.33 20.97 5.91
CA GLY A 129 4.22 20.13 4.73
C GLY A 129 5.35 19.09 4.57
N SER A 130 6.39 19.10 5.43
CA SER A 130 7.36 18.01 5.45
C SER A 130 6.69 16.70 5.86
N VAL A 131 7.05 15.62 5.17
CA VAL A 131 6.50 14.27 5.40
C VAL A 131 7.55 13.34 5.99
N CYS A 132 7.10 12.40 6.81
CA CYS A 132 7.91 11.31 7.33
C CYS A 132 7.11 10.00 7.34
N GLY A 133 7.84 8.90 7.24
CA GLY A 133 7.34 7.54 7.41
C GLY A 133 7.95 6.90 8.64
N TYR A 134 7.42 5.74 9.02
CA TYR A 134 7.97 4.94 10.13
C TYR A 134 9.38 4.44 9.80
N CYS A 135 10.20 4.28 10.82
CA CYS A 135 11.42 3.49 10.71
C CYS A 135 11.07 2.02 10.90
N GLY A 136 11.59 1.16 10.04
CA GLY A 136 11.40 -0.29 10.15
C GLY A 136 12.37 -1.00 9.24
N GLU A 137 13.02 -2.01 9.79
CA GLU A 137 13.96 -2.86 9.09
C GLU A 137 13.26 -4.14 8.64
N TYR A 138 13.78 -4.79 7.60
CA TYR A 138 13.39 -6.15 7.26
C TYR A 138 14.04 -7.10 8.24
N LEU A 139 13.24 -7.81 9.02
CA LEU A 139 13.71 -8.69 10.09
C LEU A 139 13.13 -10.10 9.91
N PRO A 140 13.98 -11.13 9.87
CA PRO A 140 13.52 -12.50 9.96
C PRO A 140 13.05 -12.80 11.39
N LEU A 141 11.94 -13.52 11.49
CA LEU A 141 11.37 -14.01 12.74
C LEU A 141 11.48 -15.53 12.81
N ALA A 142 11.00 -16.12 13.90
CA ALA A 142 10.92 -17.57 14.03
C ALA A 142 9.91 -18.17 13.01
N ASN A 143 10.09 -19.46 12.68
CA ASN A 143 9.19 -20.23 11.80
C ASN A 143 9.04 -19.64 10.39
N ASP A 144 10.16 -19.14 9.82
CA ASP A 144 10.23 -18.57 8.48
C ASP A 144 9.29 -17.35 8.26
N LEU A 145 8.89 -16.71 9.34
CA LEU A 145 8.16 -15.46 9.27
C LEU A 145 9.13 -14.28 9.12
N VAL A 146 8.61 -13.19 8.61
CA VAL A 146 9.35 -11.93 8.42
C VAL A 146 8.51 -10.75 8.91
N CYS A 147 9.19 -9.71 9.36
CA CYS A 147 8.57 -8.47 9.75
C CYS A 147 9.27 -7.30 9.06
N SER A 148 8.51 -6.38 8.54
CA SER A 148 9.03 -5.10 8.01
C SER A 148 7.93 -4.05 8.01
N LYS A 149 8.32 -2.79 7.92
CA LYS A 149 7.36 -1.76 7.53
C LYS A 149 7.01 -1.95 6.05
N THR A 150 5.90 -1.40 5.62
CA THR A 150 5.53 -1.30 4.18
C THR A 150 5.33 -2.63 3.43
N PHE A 151 5.08 -3.75 4.12
CA PHE A 151 4.47 -4.89 3.44
C PHE A 151 3.13 -4.51 2.82
N ASP A 152 2.43 -3.60 3.44
CA ASP A 152 1.34 -2.83 2.90
C ASP A 152 1.89 -1.66 2.05
N ASP A 153 1.82 -1.68 0.70
CA ASP A 153 1.55 -2.87 -0.13
C ASP A 153 2.73 -3.15 -1.06
N ARG A 154 3.97 -3.02 -0.53
CA ARG A 154 5.18 -3.32 -1.31
C ARG A 154 5.32 -4.82 -1.64
N VAL A 155 4.64 -5.69 -0.89
CA VAL A 155 4.58 -7.12 -1.22
C VAL A 155 3.70 -7.36 -2.45
N GLY A 156 2.57 -6.67 -2.58
CA GLY A 156 1.76 -6.70 -3.80
C GLY A 156 2.53 -6.14 -5.01
N CYS A 157 3.23 -5.02 -4.83
CA CYS A 157 4.14 -4.52 -5.87
C CYS A 157 5.16 -5.58 -6.31
N PHE A 158 5.79 -6.28 -5.37
CA PHE A 158 6.73 -7.36 -5.67
C PHE A 158 6.07 -8.51 -6.44
N GLN A 159 4.87 -8.91 -6.03
CA GLN A 159 4.10 -9.95 -6.72
C GLN A 159 3.79 -9.56 -8.18
N LEU A 160 3.44 -8.29 -8.44
CA LEU A 160 3.23 -7.81 -9.81
C LEU A 160 4.51 -7.81 -10.65
N ILE A 161 5.66 -7.48 -10.04
CA ILE A 161 6.96 -7.56 -10.72
C ILE A 161 7.25 -9.00 -11.14
N GLU A 162 7.10 -9.96 -10.22
CA GLU A 162 7.34 -11.39 -10.52
C GLU A 162 6.35 -11.92 -11.55
N ALA A 163 5.06 -11.58 -11.44
CA ALA A 163 4.05 -11.97 -12.40
C ALA A 163 4.36 -11.42 -13.82
N LEU A 164 4.89 -10.21 -13.92
CA LEU A 164 5.32 -9.66 -15.21
C LEU A 164 6.57 -10.38 -15.74
N ARG A 165 7.52 -10.74 -14.89
CA ARG A 165 8.72 -11.50 -15.28
C ARG A 165 8.37 -12.86 -15.86
N GLU A 166 7.38 -13.53 -15.31
CA GLU A 166 6.90 -14.83 -15.77
C GLU A 166 5.97 -14.75 -16.99
N ASN A 167 5.49 -13.55 -17.33
CA ASN A 167 4.61 -13.36 -18.47
C ASN A 167 5.41 -13.35 -19.79
N ASP A 168 5.44 -14.48 -20.48
CA ASP A 168 6.13 -14.67 -21.77
C ASP A 168 5.38 -14.06 -22.97
N GLY A 169 4.26 -13.38 -22.75
CA GLY A 169 3.44 -12.76 -23.78
C GLY A 169 2.64 -13.77 -24.64
N THR A 170 2.45 -15.00 -24.17
CA THR A 170 1.65 -16.00 -24.91
C THR A 170 0.14 -15.92 -24.61
N TYR A 171 -0.24 -15.19 -23.59
CA TYR A 171 -1.64 -15.00 -23.20
C TYR A 171 -2.43 -14.20 -24.25
N PRO A 172 -3.75 -14.44 -24.38
CA PRO A 172 -4.57 -13.74 -25.37
C PRO A 172 -4.85 -12.29 -25.01
N ASN A 173 -4.85 -11.92 -23.73
CA ASN A 173 -5.27 -10.63 -23.21
C ASN A 173 -4.10 -9.67 -23.01
N ASP A 174 -4.36 -8.37 -23.11
CA ASP A 174 -3.42 -7.33 -22.71
C ASP A 174 -3.42 -7.23 -21.18
N ILE A 175 -2.26 -7.36 -20.56
CA ILE A 175 -2.11 -7.28 -19.09
C ILE A 175 -1.46 -5.95 -18.73
N TYR A 176 -2.09 -5.24 -17.81
CA TYR A 176 -1.65 -3.98 -17.24
C TYR A 176 -1.25 -4.20 -15.79
N TYR A 177 0.05 -4.14 -15.50
CA TYR A 177 0.60 -4.20 -14.15
C TYR A 177 0.74 -2.76 -13.65
N VAL A 178 -0.08 -2.37 -12.70
CA VAL A 178 -0.22 -0.98 -12.28
C VAL A 178 0.27 -0.82 -10.85
N PHE A 179 1.31 -0.01 -10.69
CA PHE A 179 1.88 0.35 -9.40
C PHE A 179 1.30 1.72 -9.03
N THR A 180 0.27 1.70 -8.19
CA THR A 180 -0.53 2.88 -7.89
C THR A 180 0.13 3.76 -6.85
N VAL A 181 -0.31 5.02 -6.79
CA VAL A 181 0.04 6.00 -5.78
C VAL A 181 -1.19 6.40 -4.99
N GLN A 182 -1.00 6.85 -3.75
CA GLN A 182 -2.06 7.44 -2.94
C GLN A 182 -3.28 6.50 -2.71
N GLU A 183 -3.05 5.23 -2.54
CA GLU A 183 -4.07 4.29 -2.11
C GLU A 183 -4.54 4.63 -0.69
N GLU A 184 -3.61 4.77 0.24
CA GLU A 184 -3.77 5.03 1.68
C GLU A 184 -4.59 6.31 2.00
N VAL A 185 -4.76 7.17 1.03
CA VAL A 185 -5.52 8.42 1.14
C VAL A 185 -6.76 8.46 0.24
N GLY A 186 -7.24 7.27 -0.18
CA GLY A 186 -8.51 7.06 -0.88
C GLY A 186 -8.39 6.59 -2.32
N CYS A 187 -7.56 5.58 -2.60
CA CYS A 187 -7.47 4.85 -3.88
C CYS A 187 -7.36 5.76 -5.11
N ARG A 188 -6.59 6.88 -4.97
CA ARG A 188 -6.59 7.92 -6.01
C ARG A 188 -5.86 7.50 -7.27
N GLY A 189 -4.78 6.71 -7.12
CA GLY A 189 -3.99 6.21 -8.24
C GLY A 189 -4.75 5.20 -9.07
N SER A 190 -5.44 4.24 -8.45
CA SER A 190 -6.24 3.25 -9.17
C SER A 190 -7.39 3.91 -9.94
N LYS A 191 -8.04 4.91 -9.36
CA LYS A 191 -9.10 5.66 -10.01
C LYS A 191 -8.62 6.36 -11.29
N THR A 192 -7.44 6.99 -11.26
CA THR A 192 -6.90 7.67 -12.46
C THR A 192 -6.44 6.67 -13.51
N THR A 193 -5.76 5.60 -13.09
CA THR A 193 -5.26 4.58 -14.01
C THR A 193 -6.37 3.74 -14.62
N ALA A 194 -7.40 3.35 -13.84
CA ALA A 194 -8.56 2.65 -14.37
C ALA A 194 -9.33 3.51 -15.39
N ALA A 195 -9.52 4.80 -15.11
CA ALA A 195 -10.15 5.72 -16.08
C ALA A 195 -9.34 5.87 -17.38
N PHE A 196 -8.02 5.79 -17.31
CA PHE A 196 -7.13 5.83 -18.47
C PHE A 196 -7.12 4.50 -19.24
N ILE A 197 -6.93 3.38 -18.55
CA ILE A 197 -6.81 2.03 -19.15
C ILE A 197 -8.17 1.56 -19.67
N LYS A 198 -9.24 1.79 -18.91
CA LYS A 198 -10.59 1.22 -19.10
C LYS A 198 -10.52 -0.30 -19.17
N PRO A 199 -10.15 -0.98 -18.09
CA PRO A 199 -10.00 -2.42 -18.07
C PRO A 199 -11.35 -3.13 -18.23
N ASP A 200 -11.35 -4.32 -18.83
CA ASP A 200 -12.49 -5.24 -18.81
C ASP A 200 -12.59 -5.98 -17.47
N ILE A 201 -11.45 -6.19 -16.82
CA ILE A 201 -11.32 -6.83 -15.49
C ILE A 201 -10.26 -6.09 -14.71
N GLY A 202 -10.59 -5.71 -13.47
CA GLY A 202 -9.66 -5.11 -12.50
C GLY A 202 -9.47 -6.03 -11.30
N ILE A 203 -8.23 -6.24 -10.87
CA ILE A 203 -7.85 -7.05 -9.71
C ILE A 203 -6.85 -6.25 -8.88
N ALA A 204 -7.21 -5.93 -7.64
CA ALA A 204 -6.25 -5.38 -6.68
C ALA A 204 -5.49 -6.53 -6.01
N VAL A 205 -4.19 -6.34 -5.85
CA VAL A 205 -3.31 -7.19 -5.08
C VAL A 205 -2.86 -6.37 -3.89
N ASP A 206 -3.21 -6.82 -2.70
CA ASP A 206 -3.02 -6.06 -1.47
C ASP A 206 -2.83 -6.99 -0.28
N VAL A 207 -2.39 -6.47 0.86
CA VAL A 207 -2.35 -7.22 2.11
C VAL A 207 -3.70 -7.15 2.82
N THR A 208 -3.91 -8.07 3.75
CA THR A 208 -5.12 -8.09 4.56
C THR A 208 -4.80 -8.50 6.00
N PRO A 209 -5.59 -8.07 7.00
CA PRO A 209 -5.38 -8.51 8.37
C PRO A 209 -5.52 -10.01 8.52
N ALA A 210 -4.64 -10.62 9.32
CA ALA A 210 -4.86 -11.96 9.84
C ALA A 210 -5.75 -11.90 11.08
N HIS A 211 -6.53 -12.96 11.31
CA HIS A 211 -7.50 -13.04 12.40
C HIS A 211 -7.17 -14.14 13.41
N ASP A 212 -6.00 -14.74 13.29
CA ASP A 212 -5.50 -15.86 14.10
C ASP A 212 -4.69 -15.42 15.32
N TYR A 213 -4.73 -14.15 15.69
CA TYR A 213 -4.08 -13.64 16.90
C TYR A 213 -5.10 -13.08 17.90
N PRO A 214 -4.76 -13.02 19.20
CA PRO A 214 -5.73 -12.61 20.24
C PRO A 214 -6.02 -11.11 20.15
N CYS A 215 -6.93 -10.75 19.28
CA CYS A 215 -7.47 -9.40 19.18
C CYS A 215 -8.96 -9.44 18.79
N ASP A 216 -9.60 -8.28 18.83
CA ASP A 216 -11.03 -8.11 18.55
C ASP A 216 -11.31 -8.00 17.04
N LEU A 217 -10.69 -8.85 16.24
CA LEU A 217 -10.96 -8.92 14.81
C LEU A 217 -11.85 -10.12 14.50
N THR A 218 -12.86 -9.88 13.70
CA THR A 218 -13.79 -10.90 13.22
C THR A 218 -13.48 -11.24 11.77
N GLY A 219 -12.95 -12.40 11.51
CA GLY A 219 -12.61 -12.89 10.18
C GLY A 219 -12.06 -14.30 10.23
N SER A 220 -11.76 -14.86 9.09
CA SER A 220 -11.31 -16.25 8.96
C SER A 220 -9.88 -16.43 8.51
N ASN A 221 -9.22 -15.36 8.06
CA ASN A 221 -7.88 -15.44 7.50
C ASN A 221 -6.83 -15.74 8.56
N ALA A 222 -5.95 -16.68 8.27
CA ALA A 222 -4.80 -17.06 9.09
C ALA A 222 -3.51 -17.00 8.29
N ILE A 223 -2.41 -16.63 8.96
CA ILE A 223 -1.07 -16.61 8.35
C ILE A 223 -0.65 -18.05 8.01
N GLY A 224 -0.13 -18.25 6.80
CA GLY A 224 0.34 -19.55 6.34
C GLY A 224 -0.73 -20.45 5.69
N GLU A 225 -2.00 -20.08 5.76
CA GLU A 225 -3.12 -20.86 5.19
C GLU A 225 -3.42 -20.53 3.72
N GLY A 226 -2.50 -19.84 3.05
CA GLY A 226 -2.59 -19.49 1.64
C GLY A 226 -3.10 -18.08 1.37
N ILE A 227 -3.39 -17.81 0.09
CA ILE A 227 -3.83 -16.48 -0.35
C ILE A 227 -5.25 -16.18 0.08
N GLY A 228 -5.55 -14.92 0.42
CA GLY A 228 -6.90 -14.44 0.63
C GLY A 228 -7.57 -14.09 -0.70
N ILE A 229 -8.65 -14.78 -1.06
CA ILE A 229 -9.52 -14.39 -2.16
C ILE A 229 -10.63 -13.52 -1.56
N LYS A 230 -10.53 -12.23 -1.77
CA LYS A 230 -11.51 -11.27 -1.25
C LYS A 230 -12.84 -11.42 -1.97
N VAL A 231 -13.91 -11.60 -1.19
CA VAL A 231 -15.29 -11.64 -1.68
C VAL A 231 -15.95 -10.28 -1.46
N ALA A 232 -15.71 -9.66 -0.30
CA ALA A 232 -16.26 -8.35 0.01
C ALA A 232 -15.47 -7.60 1.09
N ASP A 233 -15.49 -6.27 0.99
CA ASP A 233 -15.16 -5.33 2.05
C ASP A 233 -16.13 -4.13 2.01
N PRO A 234 -16.03 -3.14 2.92
CA PRO A 234 -16.95 -1.98 2.94
C PRO A 234 -16.96 -1.15 1.65
N SER A 235 -15.92 -1.27 0.81
CA SER A 235 -15.74 -0.48 -0.40
C SER A 235 -16.02 -1.23 -1.69
N VAL A 236 -16.02 -2.58 -1.65
CA VAL A 236 -16.20 -3.43 -2.84
C VAL A 236 -16.96 -4.72 -2.53
N LEU A 237 -17.88 -5.08 -3.44
CA LEU A 237 -18.41 -6.43 -3.59
C LEU A 237 -17.79 -6.99 -4.87
N CYS A 238 -16.97 -8.03 -4.72
CA CYS A 238 -16.23 -8.58 -5.84
C CYS A 238 -17.17 -9.32 -6.81
N ASP A 239 -16.81 -9.28 -8.08
CA ASP A 239 -17.53 -9.99 -9.14
C ASP A 239 -17.43 -11.51 -8.94
N GLU A 240 -18.58 -12.22 -8.98
CA GLU A 240 -18.65 -13.65 -8.70
C GLU A 240 -17.86 -14.49 -9.70
N ASP A 241 -17.83 -14.11 -10.97
CA ASP A 241 -17.10 -14.83 -12.01
C ASP A 241 -15.59 -14.68 -11.84
N VAL A 242 -15.13 -13.51 -11.40
CA VAL A 242 -13.71 -13.27 -11.10
C VAL A 242 -13.29 -14.07 -9.88
N VAL A 243 -14.08 -14.04 -8.80
CA VAL A 243 -13.83 -14.85 -7.59
C VAL A 243 -13.76 -16.34 -7.94
N ALA A 244 -14.72 -16.85 -8.71
CA ALA A 244 -14.75 -18.25 -9.15
C ALA A 244 -13.54 -18.61 -10.03
N ALA A 245 -13.10 -17.70 -10.91
CA ALA A 245 -11.91 -17.91 -11.74
C ALA A 245 -10.63 -17.99 -10.90
N MET A 246 -10.50 -17.15 -9.89
CA MET A 246 -9.37 -17.18 -8.94
C MET A 246 -9.36 -18.50 -8.15
N GLU A 247 -10.51 -18.93 -7.63
CA GLU A 247 -10.66 -20.22 -6.95
C GLU A 247 -10.25 -21.39 -7.86
N GLN A 248 -10.75 -21.43 -9.10
CA GLN A 248 -10.39 -22.47 -10.05
C GLN A 248 -8.89 -22.50 -10.36
N CYS A 249 -8.27 -21.32 -10.49
CA CYS A 249 -6.83 -21.21 -10.68
C CYS A 249 -6.05 -21.80 -9.49
N CYS A 250 -6.46 -21.46 -8.26
CA CYS A 250 -5.83 -21.98 -7.05
C CYS A 250 -5.97 -23.51 -6.98
N ARG A 251 -7.16 -24.04 -7.21
CA ARG A 251 -7.41 -25.52 -7.21
C ARG A 251 -6.61 -26.23 -8.30
N HIS A 252 -6.53 -25.66 -9.49
CA HIS A 252 -5.79 -26.26 -10.63
C HIS A 252 -4.28 -26.29 -10.39
N LYS A 253 -3.77 -25.33 -9.63
CA LYS A 253 -2.34 -25.16 -9.34
C LYS A 253 -1.93 -25.68 -7.96
N ASP A 254 -2.85 -26.29 -7.21
CA ASP A 254 -2.65 -26.74 -5.82
C ASP A 254 -2.14 -25.60 -4.90
N ILE A 255 -2.63 -24.39 -5.13
CA ILE A 255 -2.31 -23.22 -4.30
C ILE A 255 -3.32 -23.15 -3.16
N PRO A 256 -2.88 -23.15 -1.88
CA PRO A 256 -3.77 -22.91 -0.75
C PRO A 256 -4.42 -21.53 -0.82
N PHE A 257 -5.70 -21.45 -0.48
CA PHE A 257 -6.43 -20.19 -0.46
C PHE A 257 -7.50 -20.17 0.62
N GLN A 258 -7.89 -18.96 0.98
CA GLN A 258 -8.96 -18.68 1.93
C GLN A 258 -9.91 -17.65 1.32
N TYR A 259 -11.21 -17.73 1.65
CA TYR A 259 -12.13 -16.65 1.31
C TYR A 259 -12.09 -15.56 2.38
N GLU A 260 -12.18 -14.33 1.92
CA GLU A 260 -12.15 -13.18 2.79
C GLU A 260 -13.41 -12.32 2.66
N VAL A 261 -14.02 -12.04 3.81
CA VAL A 261 -15.03 -10.98 3.99
C VAL A 261 -14.64 -10.19 5.21
N ILE A 262 -14.44 -8.88 5.05
CA ILE A 262 -14.09 -7.97 6.17
C ILE A 262 -15.06 -6.80 6.23
N ASP A 263 -15.26 -6.26 7.44
CA ASP A 263 -16.17 -5.16 7.72
C ASP A 263 -15.45 -3.81 7.89
N LYS A 264 -14.13 -3.78 7.73
CA LYS A 264 -13.28 -2.58 7.82
C LYS A 264 -12.17 -2.65 6.78
N GLY A 265 -11.68 -1.50 6.34
CA GLY A 265 -10.63 -1.40 5.33
C GLY A 265 -11.20 -1.20 3.91
N GLY A 266 -10.37 -1.31 2.93
CA GLY A 266 -10.67 -1.15 1.52
C GLY A 266 -9.41 -1.46 0.71
N CYS A 267 -9.50 -1.39 -0.59
CA CYS A 267 -8.35 -1.55 -1.48
C CYS A 267 -8.61 -0.85 -2.82
N ASP A 268 -7.62 -0.81 -3.67
CA ASP A 268 -7.66 -0.20 -5.01
C ASP A 268 -8.82 -0.73 -5.90
N ALA A 269 -9.31 -1.95 -5.66
CA ALA A 269 -10.43 -2.53 -6.40
C ALA A 269 -11.72 -1.70 -6.33
N SER A 270 -11.90 -0.90 -5.26
CA SER A 270 -13.05 0.00 -5.10
C SER A 270 -13.14 1.10 -6.17
N SER A 271 -12.08 1.31 -6.91
CA SER A 271 -11.93 2.42 -7.88
C SER A 271 -11.58 1.96 -9.30
N MET A 272 -11.59 0.64 -9.55
CA MET A 272 -11.28 0.04 -10.85
C MET A 272 -12.51 -0.37 -11.65
#